data_10cb26ff3d511f545279c41bafca8bff
#
_entry.id   10cb26ff3d511f545279c41bafca8bff
#
_cell.length_a   1.000
_cell.length_b   1.000
_cell.length_c   1.000
_cell.angle_alpha   90.00
_cell.angle_beta   90.00
_cell.angle_gamma   90.00
#
_symmetry.space_group_name_H-M   'P 1'
#
loop_
_entity.id
_entity.type
_entity.pdbx_description
1 polymer ?
#
loop_
_entity_poly.entity_id
_entity_poly.type
_entity_poly.pdbx_seq_one_letter_code
_entity_poly.pdbx_strand_id
1 'polypeptide(L)'
;MLHVENFTMTHQQDLKVLIPSLSFDLKPGDKLALIGEEGCGKSSLLNWLRQPDQPLPYVEVTGTCSNAFGRTVWIGQTFPAQDEGLTIEAYCFDPVLAEQIDYGYFYQLVSQLGFDPDRLTSQQLMGTLSGGEKLKLQLARTLALEPDCLLLDEPSNDLDLATLDWLSRTLANLPAAVLFISHDEAFLSQVANRILHIETIHNHKASRVQLVNLDYETYRSQRQAQFQRQGQLARKQQEEQAKQEARHRQMHDKVQHQLRQAHDSSLGRLLAKKMRNVKSVGRRLERQAEDMLEIPIQEDAILVKLPCPHPLPASKWLVNEPDYVVRLEGRSLTQPLTLEWRGQEKIGLVGPNGVGKSTLLKQVRDWLTDRPGLRLGYMPQDYRQVLPQDQTPLDFLQESGSQEEKT
;
A
#
# COMPACT_ATOMS: atom_id res chain seq x y z
N MET A 1 15.23 -21.86 9.59
CA MET A 1 15.04 -20.57 10.28
C MET A 1 15.83 -19.52 9.51
N LEU A 2 15.21 -18.36 9.25
CA LEU A 2 15.90 -17.19 8.70
C LEU A 2 16.12 -16.20 9.84
N HIS A 3 17.34 -15.69 9.94
CA HIS A 3 17.76 -14.76 11.00
C HIS A 3 18.33 -13.50 10.36
N VAL A 4 17.81 -12.36 10.75
CA VAL A 4 18.25 -11.02 10.32
C VAL A 4 18.77 -10.27 11.53
N GLU A 5 19.95 -9.68 11.40
CA GLU A 5 20.59 -8.95 12.51
C GLU A 5 21.07 -7.57 12.04
N ASN A 6 20.70 -6.54 12.83
CA ASN A 6 21.13 -5.15 12.65
C ASN A 6 20.92 -4.60 11.22
N PHE A 7 19.86 -5.06 10.54
CA PHE A 7 19.53 -4.62 9.20
C PHE A 7 19.16 -3.13 9.19
N THR A 8 19.83 -2.34 8.37
CA THR A 8 19.48 -0.94 8.14
C THR A 8 19.48 -0.70 6.64
N MET A 9 18.45 -0.01 6.15
CA MET A 9 18.30 0.35 4.74
C MET A 9 18.18 1.84 4.59
N THR A 10 19.06 2.43 3.76
CA THR A 10 19.13 3.87 3.50
C THR A 10 18.99 4.12 2.00
N HIS A 11 18.13 5.03 1.61
CA HIS A 11 17.97 5.44 0.23
C HIS A 11 19.19 6.26 -0.23
N GLN A 12 19.77 5.94 -1.41
CA GLN A 12 21.06 6.50 -1.82
C GLN A 12 21.01 7.98 -2.25
N GLN A 13 19.87 8.44 -2.80
CA GLN A 13 19.78 9.79 -3.36
C GLN A 13 19.58 10.86 -2.29
N ASP A 14 18.70 10.63 -1.32
CA ASP A 14 18.33 11.60 -0.28
C ASP A 14 18.85 11.21 1.11
N LEU A 15 19.60 10.12 1.20
CA LEU A 15 20.17 9.57 2.44
C LEU A 15 19.12 9.31 3.53
N LYS A 16 17.88 9.15 3.15
CA LYS A 16 16.79 8.85 4.06
C LYS A 16 16.88 7.40 4.53
N VAL A 17 16.86 7.21 5.86
CA VAL A 17 16.80 5.88 6.45
C VAL A 17 15.37 5.35 6.28
N LEU A 18 15.20 4.35 5.43
CA LEU A 18 13.91 3.69 5.18
C LEU A 18 13.57 2.70 6.28
N ILE A 19 14.54 1.87 6.66
CA ILE A 19 14.39 0.87 7.73
C ILE A 19 15.56 1.01 8.70
N PRO A 20 15.31 1.47 9.92
CA PRO A 20 16.35 1.59 10.93
C PRO A 20 16.52 0.30 11.72
N SER A 21 17.74 -0.17 11.90
CA SER A 21 18.17 -1.22 12.84
C SER A 21 17.14 -2.31 13.16
N LEU A 22 16.77 -3.09 12.13
CA LEU A 22 15.82 -4.19 12.25
C LEU A 22 16.56 -5.51 12.55
N SER A 23 16.09 -6.23 13.57
CA SER A 23 16.53 -7.61 13.85
C SER A 23 15.32 -8.49 14.10
N PHE A 24 15.25 -9.65 13.44
CA PHE A 24 14.16 -10.60 13.64
C PHE A 24 14.52 -12.02 13.20
N ASP A 25 13.78 -12.97 13.74
CA ASP A 25 13.80 -14.38 13.33
C ASP A 25 12.51 -14.74 12.64
N LEU A 26 12.61 -15.56 11.60
CA LEU A 26 11.46 -16.21 10.94
C LEU A 26 11.60 -17.72 11.11
N LYS A 27 10.63 -18.35 11.76
CA LYS A 27 10.60 -19.78 12.11
C LYS A 27 9.54 -20.53 11.32
N PRO A 28 9.66 -21.86 11.16
CA PRO A 28 8.58 -22.66 10.58
C PRO A 28 7.24 -22.37 11.30
N GLY A 29 6.18 -22.23 10.55
CA GLY A 29 4.84 -21.88 11.05
C GLY A 29 4.60 -20.38 11.28
N ASP A 30 5.63 -19.53 11.27
CA ASP A 30 5.44 -18.07 11.32
C ASP A 30 4.78 -17.57 10.02
N LYS A 31 3.77 -16.71 10.18
CA LYS A 31 3.12 -15.96 9.12
C LYS A 31 3.33 -14.48 9.39
N LEU A 32 4.51 -14.00 9.02
CA LEU A 32 4.94 -12.62 9.28
C LEU A 32 4.42 -11.69 8.20
N ALA A 33 3.46 -10.85 8.54
CA ALA A 33 2.99 -9.79 7.65
C ALA A 33 3.89 -8.56 7.77
N LEU A 34 4.43 -8.09 6.66
CA LEU A 34 5.18 -6.86 6.55
C LEU A 34 4.25 -5.74 6.08
N ILE A 35 3.92 -4.83 6.97
CA ILE A 35 2.99 -3.72 6.71
C ILE A 35 3.69 -2.37 6.86
N GLY A 36 3.13 -1.34 6.25
CA GLY A 36 3.64 0.05 6.27
C GLY A 36 3.22 0.84 5.04
N GLU A 37 3.50 2.13 5.04
CA GLU A 37 3.19 3.02 3.92
C GLU A 37 3.86 2.60 2.61
N GLU A 38 3.33 3.08 1.47
CA GLU A 38 4.00 2.91 0.19
C GLU A 38 5.35 3.64 0.19
N GLY A 39 6.36 3.02 -0.43
CA GLY A 39 7.71 3.58 -0.49
C GLY A 39 8.55 3.46 0.79
N CYS A 40 8.06 2.85 1.89
CA CYS A 40 8.85 2.65 3.11
C CYS A 40 9.90 1.53 3.03
N GLY A 41 10.03 0.85 1.87
CA GLY A 41 11.08 -0.16 1.64
C GLY A 41 10.66 -1.62 1.83
N LYS A 42 9.35 -1.95 1.90
CA LYS A 42 8.85 -3.33 2.08
C LYS A 42 9.37 -4.30 1.03
N SER A 43 9.11 -4.01 -0.25
CA SER A 43 9.55 -4.85 -1.37
C SER A 43 11.07 -4.91 -1.50
N SER A 44 11.78 -3.82 -1.13
CA SER A 44 13.24 -3.79 -1.10
C SER A 44 13.80 -4.71 -0.02
N LEU A 45 13.17 -4.77 1.16
CA LEU A 45 13.52 -5.73 2.22
C LEU A 45 13.31 -7.17 1.74
N LEU A 46 12.17 -7.48 1.13
CA LEU A 46 11.90 -8.81 0.57
C LEU A 46 12.91 -9.22 -0.49
N ASN A 47 13.26 -8.30 -1.41
CA ASN A 47 14.28 -8.53 -2.42
C ASN A 47 15.65 -8.82 -1.81
N TRP A 48 16.05 -8.06 -0.79
CA TRP A 48 17.30 -8.30 -0.11
C TRP A 48 17.30 -9.66 0.63
N LEU A 49 16.22 -10.03 1.30
CA LEU A 49 16.10 -11.35 1.96
C LEU A 49 16.20 -12.52 0.98
N ARG A 50 15.75 -12.32 -0.25
CA ARG A 50 15.89 -13.31 -1.34
C ARG A 50 17.37 -13.51 -1.74
N GLN A 51 18.11 -12.41 -1.86
CA GLN A 51 19.49 -12.39 -2.35
C GLN A 51 20.32 -11.36 -1.58
N PRO A 52 20.75 -11.69 -0.34
CA PRO A 52 21.45 -10.72 0.53
C PRO A 52 22.77 -10.21 -0.04
N ASP A 53 23.42 -11.00 -0.89
CA ASP A 53 24.71 -10.66 -1.51
C ASP A 53 24.58 -9.78 -2.78
N GLN A 54 23.36 -9.57 -3.28
CA GLN A 54 23.15 -8.70 -4.44
C GLN A 54 22.85 -7.27 -4.02
N PRO A 55 23.64 -6.28 -4.51
CA PRO A 55 23.38 -4.89 -4.22
C PRO A 55 22.08 -4.41 -4.88
N LEU A 56 21.29 -3.67 -4.15
CA LEU A 56 20.12 -2.99 -4.69
C LEU A 56 20.55 -1.59 -5.20
N PRO A 57 20.30 -1.23 -6.46
CA PRO A 57 20.92 -0.07 -7.11
C PRO A 57 20.48 1.29 -6.54
N TYR A 58 19.41 1.33 -5.73
CA TYR A 58 18.80 2.56 -5.20
C TYR A 58 18.85 2.68 -3.68
N VAL A 59 19.34 1.66 -2.98
CA VAL A 59 19.47 1.65 -1.52
C VAL A 59 20.83 1.11 -1.09
N GLU A 60 21.33 1.63 0.01
CA GLU A 60 22.46 1.07 0.75
C GLU A 60 21.92 0.24 1.90
N VAL A 61 22.47 -0.96 2.04
CA VAL A 61 22.03 -1.90 3.07
C VAL A 61 23.21 -2.29 3.95
N THR A 62 22.99 -2.31 5.26
CA THR A 62 23.92 -2.86 6.25
C THR A 62 23.21 -3.92 7.10
N GLY A 63 23.96 -4.76 7.79
CA GLY A 63 23.44 -5.88 8.58
C GLY A 63 23.71 -7.21 7.93
N THR A 64 23.26 -8.27 8.57
CA THR A 64 23.49 -9.66 8.14
C THR A 64 22.19 -10.45 8.05
N CYS A 65 22.14 -11.39 7.10
CA CYS A 65 21.06 -12.34 6.96
C CYS A 65 21.65 -13.75 6.88
N SER A 66 21.17 -14.64 7.72
CA SER A 66 21.47 -16.07 7.60
C SER A 66 20.17 -16.85 7.34
N ASN A 67 20.16 -17.66 6.30
CA ASN A 67 19.02 -18.47 5.93
C ASN A 67 19.38 -19.96 6.02
N ALA A 68 18.80 -20.65 7.00
CA ALA A 68 18.98 -22.07 7.21
C ALA A 68 17.76 -22.91 6.74
N PHE A 69 16.85 -22.34 5.97
CA PHE A 69 15.81 -23.09 5.29
C PHE A 69 16.40 -23.82 4.07
N GLY A 70 15.99 -25.05 3.84
CA GLY A 70 16.44 -25.82 2.71
C GLY A 70 15.94 -25.27 1.38
N ARG A 71 14.67 -24.87 1.35
CA ARG A 71 14.02 -24.33 0.17
C ARG A 71 13.25 -23.05 0.48
N THR A 72 13.80 -21.93 0.01
CA THR A 72 13.14 -20.62 0.07
C THR A 72 12.65 -20.25 -1.32
N VAL A 73 11.36 -19.96 -1.48
CA VAL A 73 10.75 -19.56 -2.75
C VAL A 73 10.16 -18.17 -2.62
N TRP A 74 10.22 -17.40 -3.72
CA TRP A 74 9.75 -16.04 -3.77
C TRP A 74 8.74 -15.84 -4.90
N ILE A 75 7.67 -15.10 -4.59
CA ILE A 75 6.70 -14.60 -5.56
C ILE A 75 6.69 -13.07 -5.45
N GLY A 76 7.09 -12.39 -6.52
CA GLY A 76 7.12 -10.93 -6.58
C GLY A 76 5.80 -10.34 -7.03
N GLN A 77 5.69 -9.03 -6.89
CA GLN A 77 4.52 -8.25 -7.29
C GLN A 77 4.22 -8.36 -8.80
N THR A 78 5.25 -8.50 -9.63
CA THR A 78 5.10 -8.66 -11.08
C THR A 78 5.62 -10.03 -11.53
N PHE A 79 4.96 -10.60 -12.54
CA PHE A 79 5.45 -11.83 -13.17
C PHE A 79 6.81 -11.57 -13.84
N PRO A 80 7.79 -12.48 -13.71
CA PRO A 80 9.11 -12.27 -14.28
C PRO A 80 9.07 -12.11 -15.80
N ALA A 81 9.63 -11.01 -16.32
CA ALA A 81 9.63 -10.72 -17.75
C ALA A 81 10.33 -11.81 -18.60
N GLN A 82 11.35 -12.46 -18.03
CA GLN A 82 12.04 -13.58 -18.68
C GLN A 82 11.15 -14.80 -18.92
N ASP A 83 10.13 -15.00 -18.09
CA ASP A 83 9.22 -16.15 -18.18
C ASP A 83 8.02 -15.87 -19.10
N GLU A 84 7.79 -14.62 -19.51
CA GLU A 84 6.68 -14.23 -20.38
C GLU A 84 6.77 -14.84 -21.78
N GLY A 85 7.97 -15.08 -22.24
CA GLY A 85 8.25 -15.74 -23.54
C GLY A 85 8.12 -17.26 -23.52
N LEU A 86 7.97 -17.88 -22.35
CA LEU A 86 7.78 -19.33 -22.24
C LEU A 86 6.34 -19.72 -22.60
N THR A 87 6.16 -20.92 -23.14
CA THR A 87 4.83 -21.54 -23.23
C THR A 87 4.37 -21.99 -21.85
N ILE A 88 3.07 -22.14 -21.65
CA ILE A 88 2.51 -22.68 -20.39
C ILE A 88 3.16 -24.04 -20.07
N GLU A 89 3.30 -24.91 -21.09
CA GLU A 89 3.96 -26.21 -20.95
C GLU A 89 5.40 -26.08 -20.44
N ALA A 90 6.22 -25.24 -21.11
CA ALA A 90 7.62 -25.04 -20.73
C ALA A 90 7.75 -24.42 -19.32
N TYR A 91 6.82 -23.55 -18.92
CA TYR A 91 6.81 -22.95 -17.59
C TYR A 91 6.42 -23.96 -16.51
N CYS A 92 5.40 -24.77 -16.74
CA CYS A 92 4.86 -25.72 -15.75
C CYS A 92 5.72 -26.97 -15.60
N PHE A 93 6.35 -27.42 -16.69
CA PHE A 93 7.14 -28.67 -16.76
C PHE A 93 8.61 -28.40 -17.02
N ASP A 94 9.16 -27.40 -16.33
CA ASP A 94 10.59 -27.06 -16.40
C ASP A 94 11.46 -28.28 -16.02
N PRO A 95 12.31 -28.78 -16.91
CA PRO A 95 13.15 -29.94 -16.64
C PRO A 95 14.09 -29.78 -15.44
N VAL A 96 14.49 -28.53 -15.13
CA VAL A 96 15.37 -28.22 -13.99
C VAL A 96 14.65 -28.44 -12.64
N LEU A 97 13.34 -28.23 -12.63
CA LEU A 97 12.51 -28.39 -11.44
C LEU A 97 11.77 -29.74 -11.40
N ALA A 98 11.82 -30.52 -12.48
CA ALA A 98 11.03 -31.74 -12.64
C ALA A 98 11.21 -32.77 -11.51
N GLU A 99 12.42 -32.91 -10.97
CA GLU A 99 12.72 -33.83 -9.86
C GLU A 99 12.32 -33.26 -8.49
N GLN A 100 11.97 -31.98 -8.43
CA GLN A 100 11.66 -31.27 -7.18
C GLN A 100 10.16 -31.01 -6.99
N ILE A 101 9.37 -31.10 -8.06
CA ILE A 101 7.93 -30.83 -8.04
C ILE A 101 7.16 -32.14 -7.84
N ASP A 102 6.28 -32.16 -6.85
CA ASP A 102 5.22 -33.16 -6.78
C ASP A 102 4.12 -32.80 -7.79
N TYR A 103 4.18 -33.45 -8.97
CA TYR A 103 3.21 -33.19 -10.04
C TYR A 103 1.78 -33.66 -9.67
N GLY A 104 1.63 -34.65 -8.82
CA GLY A 104 0.31 -35.06 -8.32
C GLY A 104 -0.35 -33.91 -7.52
N TYR A 105 0.43 -33.32 -6.63
CA TYR A 105 -0.01 -32.15 -5.85
C TYR A 105 -0.17 -30.91 -6.73
N PHE A 106 0.76 -30.68 -7.70
CA PHE A 106 0.64 -29.59 -8.66
C PHE A 106 -0.70 -29.60 -9.41
N TYR A 107 -1.11 -30.74 -9.97
CA TYR A 107 -2.40 -30.87 -10.68
C TYR A 107 -3.60 -30.63 -9.76
N GLN A 108 -3.52 -31.05 -8.51
CA GLN A 108 -4.56 -30.76 -7.52
C GLN A 108 -4.67 -29.25 -7.26
N LEU A 109 -3.53 -28.56 -7.08
CA LEU A 109 -3.48 -27.11 -6.86
C LEU A 109 -4.03 -26.34 -8.08
N VAL A 110 -3.64 -26.71 -9.29
CA VAL A 110 -4.15 -26.11 -10.53
C VAL A 110 -5.66 -26.22 -10.61
N SER A 111 -6.21 -27.39 -10.30
CA SER A 111 -7.66 -27.64 -10.28
C SER A 111 -8.37 -26.82 -9.20
N GLN A 112 -7.82 -26.76 -7.97
CA GLN A 112 -8.37 -25.97 -6.86
C GLN A 112 -8.36 -24.45 -7.15
N LEU A 113 -7.34 -23.97 -7.86
CA LEU A 113 -7.22 -22.59 -8.31
C LEU A 113 -8.14 -22.26 -9.50
N GLY A 114 -8.87 -23.25 -10.01
CA GLY A 114 -9.80 -23.09 -11.13
C GLY A 114 -9.10 -22.74 -12.45
N PHE A 115 -7.86 -23.18 -12.64
CA PHE A 115 -7.19 -23.13 -13.93
C PHE A 115 -7.47 -24.44 -14.66
N ASP A 116 -7.75 -24.36 -15.97
CA ASP A 116 -8.07 -25.51 -16.79
C ASP A 116 -6.83 -26.39 -17.00
N PRO A 117 -6.79 -27.64 -16.47
CA PRO A 117 -5.64 -28.52 -16.59
C PRO A 117 -5.29 -28.88 -18.04
N ASP A 118 -6.25 -28.90 -18.97
CA ASP A 118 -6.01 -29.22 -20.37
C ASP A 118 -5.14 -28.13 -21.06
N ARG A 119 -5.10 -26.94 -20.50
CA ARG A 119 -4.25 -25.85 -20.99
C ARG A 119 -2.79 -25.96 -20.55
N LEU A 120 -2.45 -26.82 -19.59
CA LEU A 120 -1.06 -26.96 -19.08
C LEU A 120 -0.07 -27.44 -20.14
N THR A 121 -0.52 -28.19 -21.12
CA THR A 121 0.30 -28.68 -22.24
C THR A 121 0.18 -27.83 -23.51
N SER A 122 -0.42 -26.62 -23.37
CA SER A 122 -0.64 -25.74 -24.51
C SER A 122 0.63 -24.97 -24.88
N GLN A 123 0.75 -24.63 -26.17
CA GLN A 123 1.79 -23.76 -26.70
C GLN A 123 1.49 -22.26 -26.51
N GLN A 124 0.44 -21.94 -25.74
CA GLN A 124 0.11 -20.55 -25.40
C GLN A 124 1.22 -19.94 -24.56
N LEU A 125 1.64 -18.72 -24.88
CA LEU A 125 2.69 -18.01 -24.15
C LEU A 125 2.17 -17.50 -22.79
N MET A 126 3.00 -17.59 -21.75
CA MET A 126 2.71 -17.04 -20.42
C MET A 126 2.39 -15.54 -20.48
N GLY A 127 3.07 -14.78 -21.35
CA GLY A 127 2.82 -13.35 -21.55
C GLY A 127 1.37 -13.00 -21.96
N THR A 128 0.65 -13.94 -22.60
CA THR A 128 -0.73 -13.74 -23.08
C THR A 128 -1.80 -14.06 -22.02
N LEU A 129 -1.41 -14.63 -20.88
CA LEU A 129 -2.29 -14.90 -19.77
C LEU A 129 -2.64 -13.61 -19.01
N SER A 130 -3.83 -13.58 -18.41
CA SER A 130 -4.18 -12.53 -17.45
C SER A 130 -3.27 -12.58 -16.21
N GLY A 131 -3.11 -11.45 -15.50
CA GLY A 131 -2.32 -11.39 -14.27
C GLY A 131 -2.74 -12.46 -13.24
N GLY A 132 -4.03 -12.63 -13.05
CA GLY A 132 -4.57 -13.66 -12.16
C GLY A 132 -4.28 -15.10 -12.60
N GLU A 133 -4.31 -15.40 -13.90
CA GLU A 133 -3.94 -16.74 -14.41
C GLU A 133 -2.44 -17.02 -14.23
N LYS A 134 -1.58 -16.02 -14.50
CA LYS A 134 -0.14 -16.10 -14.25
C LYS A 134 0.15 -16.41 -12.78
N LEU A 135 -0.49 -15.66 -11.88
CA LEU A 135 -0.30 -15.83 -10.44
C LEU A 135 -0.83 -17.19 -9.95
N LYS A 136 -1.94 -17.69 -10.48
CA LYS A 136 -2.44 -19.03 -10.16
C LYS A 136 -1.45 -20.14 -10.50
N LEU A 137 -0.87 -20.09 -11.70
CA LEU A 137 0.15 -21.07 -12.12
C LEU A 137 1.43 -20.94 -11.30
N GLN A 138 1.84 -19.71 -10.99
CA GLN A 138 2.99 -19.42 -10.15
C GLN A 138 2.81 -19.96 -8.73
N LEU A 139 1.63 -19.75 -8.13
CA LEU A 139 1.27 -20.28 -6.81
C LEU A 139 1.25 -21.81 -6.81
N ALA A 140 0.60 -22.44 -7.81
CA ALA A 140 0.55 -23.89 -7.94
C ALA A 140 1.96 -24.49 -8.02
N ARG A 141 2.83 -23.95 -8.90
CA ARG A 141 4.21 -24.40 -9.05
C ARG A 141 5.01 -24.20 -7.76
N THR A 142 4.87 -23.05 -7.12
CA THR A 142 5.59 -22.72 -5.89
C THR A 142 5.21 -23.63 -4.74
N LEU A 143 3.92 -23.88 -4.54
CA LEU A 143 3.43 -24.74 -3.45
C LEU A 143 3.76 -26.21 -3.70
N ALA A 144 3.75 -26.65 -4.95
CA ALA A 144 4.13 -28.02 -5.34
C ALA A 144 5.64 -28.32 -5.15
N LEU A 145 6.45 -27.31 -4.94
CA LEU A 145 7.83 -27.44 -4.52
C LEU A 145 7.98 -27.74 -3.01
N GLU A 146 6.90 -27.71 -2.24
CA GLU A 146 6.91 -27.89 -0.79
C GLU A 146 7.97 -27.01 -0.08
N PRO A 147 7.88 -25.68 -0.18
CA PRO A 147 8.88 -24.78 0.36
C PRO A 147 8.89 -24.76 1.88
N ASP A 148 10.08 -24.62 2.47
CA ASP A 148 10.26 -24.38 3.92
C ASP A 148 9.99 -22.91 4.29
N CYS A 149 10.23 -22.01 3.31
CA CYS A 149 10.03 -20.56 3.47
C CYS A 149 9.47 -19.95 2.19
N LEU A 150 8.42 -19.12 2.35
CA LEU A 150 7.79 -18.37 1.29
C LEU A 150 7.96 -16.88 1.53
N LEU A 151 8.42 -16.16 0.50
CA LEU A 151 8.46 -14.71 0.46
C LEU A 151 7.47 -14.24 -0.61
N LEU A 152 6.43 -13.49 -0.19
CA LEU A 152 5.33 -13.08 -1.08
C LEU A 152 5.19 -11.56 -1.08
N ASP A 153 5.27 -10.96 -2.26
CA ASP A 153 5.09 -9.51 -2.44
C ASP A 153 3.73 -9.23 -3.09
N GLU A 154 2.76 -8.74 -2.31
CA GLU A 154 1.39 -8.41 -2.73
C GLU A 154 0.66 -9.58 -3.43
N PRO A 155 0.62 -10.80 -2.86
CA PRO A 155 0.01 -11.96 -3.51
C PRO A 155 -1.52 -11.85 -3.61
N SER A 156 -2.14 -10.90 -2.94
CA SER A 156 -3.58 -10.60 -3.00
C SER A 156 -3.99 -9.83 -4.27
N ASN A 157 -3.03 -9.17 -4.93
CA ASN A 157 -3.32 -8.40 -6.14
C ASN A 157 -3.70 -9.34 -7.30
N ASP A 158 -4.58 -8.84 -8.16
CA ASP A 158 -5.04 -9.56 -9.37
C ASP A 158 -5.78 -10.89 -9.12
N LEU A 159 -6.05 -11.28 -7.88
CA LEU A 159 -6.86 -12.46 -7.56
C LEU A 159 -8.36 -12.14 -7.46
N ASP A 160 -9.19 -13.08 -7.87
CA ASP A 160 -10.61 -13.03 -7.54
C ASP A 160 -10.86 -13.48 -6.09
N LEU A 161 -12.03 -13.12 -5.55
CA LEU A 161 -12.37 -13.39 -4.16
C LEU A 161 -12.28 -14.87 -3.77
N ALA A 162 -12.66 -15.78 -4.66
CA ALA A 162 -12.62 -17.21 -4.40
C ALA A 162 -11.17 -17.71 -4.29
N THR A 163 -10.31 -17.25 -5.20
CA THR A 163 -8.89 -17.60 -5.19
C THR A 163 -8.18 -16.98 -3.98
N LEU A 164 -8.53 -15.73 -3.60
CA LEU A 164 -7.98 -15.07 -2.43
C LEU A 164 -8.34 -15.80 -1.13
N ASP A 165 -9.59 -16.23 -0.97
CA ASP A 165 -10.04 -17.00 0.18
C ASP A 165 -9.33 -18.37 0.25
N TRP A 166 -9.19 -19.05 -0.90
CA TRP A 166 -8.41 -20.29 -0.99
C TRP A 166 -6.94 -20.06 -0.58
N LEU A 167 -6.29 -19.02 -1.10
CA LEU A 167 -4.90 -18.69 -0.78
C LEU A 167 -4.72 -18.40 0.72
N SER A 168 -5.62 -17.62 1.30
CA SER A 168 -5.60 -17.28 2.72
C SER A 168 -5.63 -18.54 3.59
N ARG A 169 -6.57 -19.45 3.32
CA ARG A 169 -6.68 -20.72 4.05
C ARG A 169 -5.48 -21.62 3.84
N THR A 170 -4.96 -21.68 2.63
CA THR A 170 -3.78 -22.49 2.31
C THR A 170 -2.56 -22.00 3.06
N LEU A 171 -2.28 -20.68 3.02
CA LEU A 171 -1.13 -20.11 3.72
C LEU A 171 -1.25 -20.19 5.24
N ALA A 172 -2.45 -19.97 5.80
CA ALA A 172 -2.67 -20.07 7.24
C ALA A 172 -2.34 -21.48 7.77
N ASN A 173 -2.65 -22.53 7.01
CA ASN A 173 -2.42 -23.92 7.38
C ASN A 173 -1.07 -24.50 6.94
N LEU A 174 -0.30 -23.77 6.13
CA LEU A 174 0.99 -24.24 5.64
C LEU A 174 2.00 -24.35 6.80
N PRO A 175 2.72 -25.47 6.96
CA PRO A 175 3.74 -25.59 8.02
C PRO A 175 4.98 -24.72 7.77
N ALA A 176 5.20 -24.27 6.54
CA ALA A 176 6.31 -23.40 6.16
C ALA A 176 6.25 -22.03 6.83
N ALA A 177 7.41 -21.39 6.94
CA ALA A 177 7.50 -19.97 7.25
C ALA A 177 6.99 -19.13 6.07
N VAL A 178 6.22 -18.10 6.34
CA VAL A 178 5.73 -17.17 5.32
C VAL A 178 6.01 -15.74 5.76
N LEU A 179 6.73 -15.00 4.94
CA LEU A 179 6.86 -13.54 5.05
C LEU A 179 6.16 -12.91 3.85
N PHE A 180 5.19 -12.06 4.11
CA PHE A 180 4.37 -11.51 3.04
C PHE A 180 4.03 -10.04 3.24
N ILE A 181 3.89 -9.32 2.12
CA ILE A 181 3.37 -7.97 2.05
C ILE A 181 1.94 -8.05 1.54
N SER A 182 1.00 -7.36 2.15
CA SER A 182 -0.34 -7.15 1.61
C SER A 182 -0.96 -5.88 2.17
N HIS A 183 -1.83 -5.25 1.37
CA HIS A 183 -2.70 -4.15 1.77
C HIS A 183 -4.15 -4.61 2.00
N ASP A 184 -4.45 -5.88 1.78
CA ASP A 184 -5.78 -6.45 2.02
C ASP A 184 -5.96 -6.84 3.49
N GLU A 185 -6.80 -6.10 4.22
CA GLU A 185 -7.06 -6.35 5.65
C GLU A 185 -7.69 -7.71 5.93
N ALA A 186 -8.55 -8.21 5.04
CA ALA A 186 -9.18 -9.52 5.20
C ALA A 186 -8.13 -10.63 5.07
N PHE A 187 -7.22 -10.51 4.10
CA PHE A 187 -6.10 -11.41 3.92
C PHE A 187 -5.15 -11.39 5.12
N LEU A 188 -4.77 -10.18 5.59
CA LEU A 188 -3.95 -10.01 6.78
C LEU A 188 -4.56 -10.67 8.02
N SER A 189 -5.88 -10.46 8.24
CA SER A 189 -6.59 -11.02 9.40
C SER A 189 -6.67 -12.55 9.39
N GLN A 190 -6.74 -13.16 8.21
CA GLN A 190 -6.82 -14.62 8.07
C GLN A 190 -5.47 -15.32 8.17
N VAL A 191 -4.40 -14.66 7.72
CA VAL A 191 -3.09 -15.31 7.53
C VAL A 191 -2.09 -14.93 8.62
N ALA A 192 -2.01 -13.65 9.00
CA ALA A 192 -0.93 -13.16 9.86
C ALA A 192 -1.04 -13.63 11.31
N ASN A 193 0.03 -14.20 11.83
CA ASN A 193 0.19 -14.47 13.27
C ASN A 193 1.31 -13.62 13.91
N ARG A 194 2.06 -12.89 13.07
CA ARG A 194 3.09 -11.92 13.47
C ARG A 194 3.07 -10.72 12.53
N ILE A 195 3.37 -9.56 13.07
CA ILE A 195 3.36 -8.31 12.29
C ILE A 195 4.72 -7.62 12.41
N LEU A 196 5.31 -7.28 11.28
CA LEU A 196 6.44 -6.37 11.15
C LEU A 196 5.94 -5.08 10.51
N HIS A 197 5.81 -4.03 11.32
CA HIS A 197 5.32 -2.75 10.85
C HIS A 197 6.46 -1.75 10.69
N ILE A 198 6.60 -1.21 9.48
CA ILE A 198 7.49 -0.09 9.15
C ILE A 198 6.64 1.17 9.14
N GLU A 199 6.78 1.98 10.17
CA GLU A 199 6.03 3.21 10.37
C GLU A 199 6.88 4.43 10.02
N THR A 200 6.32 5.36 9.26
CA THR A 200 6.95 6.64 8.97
C THR A 200 6.46 7.66 9.99
N ILE A 201 7.38 8.35 10.65
CA ILE A 201 7.10 9.32 11.72
C ILE A 201 7.67 10.70 11.34
N HIS A 202 7.23 11.75 12.08
CA HIS A 202 7.70 13.15 11.87
C HIS A 202 7.54 13.64 10.43
N ASN A 203 6.31 13.55 9.88
CA ASN A 203 6.01 13.97 8.51
C ASN A 203 7.00 13.37 7.48
N HIS A 204 7.19 12.06 7.51
CA HIS A 204 8.05 11.27 6.63
C HIS A 204 9.57 11.52 6.79
N LYS A 205 10.01 12.14 7.87
CA LYS A 205 11.46 12.42 8.10
C LYS A 205 12.21 11.28 8.78
N ALA A 206 11.53 10.42 9.51
CA ALA A 206 12.12 9.28 10.18
C ALA A 206 11.24 8.03 10.06
N SER A 207 11.84 6.87 10.16
CA SER A 207 11.13 5.59 10.16
C SER A 207 11.33 4.88 11.50
N ARG A 208 10.31 4.14 11.91
CA ARG A 208 10.33 3.27 13.08
C ARG A 208 9.88 1.89 12.67
N VAL A 209 10.54 0.87 13.21
CA VAL A 209 10.14 -0.52 12.98
C VAL A 209 9.61 -1.12 14.28
N GLN A 210 8.50 -1.82 14.17
CA GLN A 210 7.86 -2.51 15.27
C GLN A 210 7.56 -3.96 14.88
N LEU A 211 8.12 -4.91 15.60
CA LEU A 211 7.81 -6.33 15.48
C LEU A 211 6.92 -6.75 16.64
N VAL A 212 5.77 -7.36 16.33
CA VAL A 212 4.84 -7.85 17.34
C VAL A 212 4.38 -9.27 17.00
N ASN A 213 4.22 -10.08 18.05
CA ASN A 213 3.73 -11.47 17.94
C ASN A 213 2.22 -11.47 18.25
N LEU A 214 1.45 -10.89 17.39
CA LEU A 214 -0.01 -10.75 17.48
C LEU A 214 -0.63 -11.03 16.11
N ASP A 215 -1.86 -11.50 16.11
CA ASP A 215 -2.70 -11.49 14.92
C ASP A 215 -3.05 -10.05 14.51
N TYR A 216 -3.46 -9.88 13.25
CA TYR A 216 -3.69 -8.55 12.67
C TYR A 216 -4.85 -7.79 13.36
N GLU A 217 -5.93 -8.46 13.73
CA GLU A 217 -7.09 -7.78 14.36
C GLU A 217 -6.75 -7.26 15.74
N THR A 218 -6.05 -8.06 16.55
CA THR A 218 -5.56 -7.64 17.87
C THR A 218 -4.58 -6.48 17.74
N TYR A 219 -3.65 -6.56 16.80
CA TYR A 219 -2.70 -5.49 16.50
C TYR A 219 -3.41 -4.19 16.11
N ARG A 220 -4.34 -4.26 15.15
CA ARG A 220 -5.14 -3.13 14.68
C ARG A 220 -5.92 -2.46 15.81
N SER A 221 -6.57 -3.25 16.65
CA SER A 221 -7.34 -2.75 17.80
C SER A 221 -6.46 -2.03 18.81
N GLN A 222 -5.30 -2.59 19.14
CA GLN A 222 -4.32 -1.97 20.04
C GLN A 222 -3.78 -0.66 19.45
N ARG A 223 -3.44 -0.65 18.16
CA ARG A 223 -2.94 0.53 17.45
C ARG A 223 -3.99 1.64 17.44
N GLN A 224 -5.23 1.34 17.13
CA GLN A 224 -6.31 2.31 17.13
C GLN A 224 -6.53 2.92 18.53
N ALA A 225 -6.49 2.12 19.58
CA ALA A 225 -6.57 2.60 20.95
C ALA A 225 -5.37 3.49 21.32
N GLN A 226 -4.18 3.15 20.88
CA GLN A 226 -2.96 3.96 21.04
C GLN A 226 -3.08 5.32 20.34
N PHE A 227 -3.52 5.34 19.09
CA PHE A 227 -3.76 6.57 18.33
C PHE A 227 -4.79 7.49 19.00
N GLN A 228 -5.90 6.92 19.45
CA GLN A 228 -6.93 7.69 20.16
C GLN A 228 -6.38 8.32 21.46
N ARG A 229 -5.62 7.55 22.25
CA ARG A 229 -4.99 8.06 23.49
C ARG A 229 -3.97 9.14 23.19
N GLN A 230 -3.11 8.94 22.22
CA GLN A 230 -2.10 9.91 21.81
C GLN A 230 -2.76 11.20 21.28
N GLY A 231 -3.80 11.08 20.44
CA GLY A 231 -4.55 12.22 19.94
C GLY A 231 -5.25 13.01 21.05
N GLN A 232 -5.81 12.34 22.06
CA GLN A 232 -6.41 12.99 23.23
C GLN A 232 -5.35 13.73 24.06
N LEU A 233 -4.19 13.12 24.29
CA LEU A 233 -3.10 13.74 25.03
C LEU A 233 -2.53 14.94 24.27
N ALA A 234 -2.30 14.82 22.98
CA ALA A 234 -1.80 15.91 22.12
C ALA A 234 -2.78 17.11 22.14
N ARG A 235 -4.09 16.86 21.99
CA ARG A 235 -5.11 17.92 22.06
C ARG A 235 -5.10 18.62 23.42
N LYS A 236 -5.04 17.87 24.53
CA LYS A 236 -4.95 18.47 25.87
C LYS A 236 -3.71 19.33 26.02
N GLN A 237 -2.55 18.85 25.57
CA GLN A 237 -1.31 19.63 25.59
C GLN A 237 -1.43 20.93 24.79
N GLN A 238 -2.00 20.87 23.59
CA GLN A 238 -2.26 22.04 22.75
C GLN A 238 -3.19 23.07 23.42
N GLU A 239 -4.28 22.59 24.03
CA GLU A 239 -5.20 23.47 24.76
C GLU A 239 -4.54 24.14 25.97
N GLU A 240 -3.76 23.39 26.74
CA GLU A 240 -3.02 23.93 27.89
C GLU A 240 -1.96 24.95 27.45
N GLN A 241 -1.25 24.66 26.39
CA GLN A 241 -0.27 25.56 25.78
C GLN A 241 -0.94 26.86 25.29
N ALA A 242 -2.03 26.73 24.53
CA ALA A 242 -2.78 27.90 24.06
C ALA A 242 -3.25 28.80 25.20
N LYS A 243 -3.70 28.21 26.32
CA LYS A 243 -4.07 28.94 27.54
C LYS A 243 -2.86 29.66 28.17
N GLN A 244 -1.70 29.00 28.22
CA GLN A 244 -0.48 29.58 28.77
C GLN A 244 0.05 30.73 27.88
N GLU A 245 0.03 30.54 26.57
CA GLU A 245 0.40 31.59 25.61
C GLU A 245 -0.53 32.81 25.67
N ALA A 246 -1.84 32.58 25.76
CA ALA A 246 -2.80 33.67 25.91
C ALA A 246 -2.54 34.50 27.20
N ARG A 247 -2.29 33.82 28.32
CA ARG A 247 -1.92 34.48 29.60
C ARG A 247 -0.58 35.22 29.47
N HIS A 248 0.39 34.62 28.80
CA HIS A 248 1.69 35.25 28.55
C HIS A 248 1.54 36.52 27.71
N ARG A 249 0.76 36.47 26.60
CA ARG A 249 0.47 37.65 25.76
C ARG A 249 -0.19 38.78 26.56
N GLN A 250 -1.20 38.46 27.33
CA GLN A 250 -1.88 39.47 28.20
C GLN A 250 -0.89 40.13 29.21
N MET A 251 -0.03 39.29 29.82
CA MET A 251 0.95 39.82 30.77
C MET A 251 2.03 40.66 30.06
N HIS A 252 2.49 40.24 28.90
CA HIS A 252 3.45 40.97 28.06
C HIS A 252 2.89 42.34 27.67
N ASP A 253 1.68 42.41 27.16
CA ASP A 253 1.01 43.63 26.72
C ASP A 253 0.78 44.60 27.89
N LYS A 254 0.35 44.08 29.04
CA LYS A 254 0.17 44.87 30.26
C LYS A 254 1.46 45.49 30.74
N VAL A 255 2.55 44.72 30.80
CA VAL A 255 3.84 45.23 31.22
C VAL A 255 4.42 46.21 30.18
N GLN A 256 4.27 45.97 28.89
CA GLN A 256 4.66 46.85 27.83
C GLN A 256 3.94 48.21 27.87
N HIS A 257 2.62 48.17 28.09
CA HIS A 257 1.78 49.39 28.27
C HIS A 257 2.25 50.20 29.48
N GLN A 258 2.46 49.57 30.63
CA GLN A 258 2.96 50.23 31.84
C GLN A 258 4.37 50.81 31.64
N LEU A 259 5.20 50.16 30.87
CA LEU A 259 6.57 50.60 30.58
C LEU A 259 6.58 51.87 29.71
N ARG A 260 5.62 52.00 28.77
CA ARG A 260 5.44 53.20 27.94
C ARG A 260 4.93 54.41 28.72
N GLN A 261 4.18 54.16 29.82
CA GLN A 261 3.60 55.21 30.67
C GLN A 261 4.47 55.58 31.89
N ALA A 262 5.59 54.87 32.11
CA ALA A 262 6.47 55.13 33.24
C ALA A 262 7.31 56.40 33.04
N HIS A 263 6.97 57.45 33.78
CA HIS A 263 7.74 58.70 33.82
C HIS A 263 8.81 58.70 34.92
N ASP A 264 8.77 57.77 35.88
CA ASP A 264 9.72 57.62 36.97
C ASP A 264 10.80 56.59 36.64
N SER A 265 12.06 56.98 36.86
CA SER A 265 13.25 56.15 36.56
C SER A 265 13.33 54.87 37.44
N SER A 266 12.84 54.93 38.66
CA SER A 266 12.77 53.78 39.59
C SER A 266 11.73 52.75 39.17
N LEU A 267 10.56 53.22 38.80
CA LEU A 267 9.45 52.40 38.26
C LEU A 267 9.84 51.78 36.92
N GLY A 268 10.51 52.55 36.05
CA GLY A 268 11.01 52.07 34.78
C GLY A 268 11.99 50.88 34.89
N ARG A 269 12.91 50.90 35.86
CA ARG A 269 13.86 49.80 36.13
C ARG A 269 13.12 48.53 36.60
N LEU A 270 12.13 48.67 37.47
CA LEU A 270 11.33 47.56 38.00
C LEU A 270 10.53 46.90 36.87
N LEU A 271 9.87 47.68 36.02
CA LEU A 271 9.12 47.19 34.86
C LEU A 271 10.02 46.53 33.81
N ALA A 272 11.24 47.08 33.59
CA ALA A 272 12.22 46.44 32.70
C ALA A 272 12.71 45.07 33.21
N LYS A 273 12.86 44.92 34.54
CA LYS A 273 13.16 43.63 35.15
C LYS A 273 11.99 42.63 34.95
N LYS A 274 10.75 43.12 35.14
CA LYS A 274 9.54 42.33 34.93
C LYS A 274 9.41 41.90 33.47
N MET A 275 9.69 42.78 32.51
CA MET A 275 9.67 42.46 31.07
C MET A 275 10.73 41.39 30.71
N ARG A 276 11.91 41.42 31.30
CA ARG A 276 12.93 40.37 31.13
C ARG A 276 12.41 38.99 31.57
N ASN A 277 11.72 38.95 32.71
CA ASN A 277 11.12 37.71 33.20
C ASN A 277 10.02 37.21 32.26
N VAL A 278 9.13 38.09 31.76
CA VAL A 278 8.09 37.75 30.78
C VAL A 278 8.70 37.17 29.52
N LYS A 279 9.75 37.79 28.96
CA LYS A 279 10.46 37.28 27.78
C LYS A 279 11.11 35.90 28.04
N SER A 280 11.66 35.70 29.25
CA SER A 280 12.21 34.38 29.63
C SER A 280 11.16 33.29 29.68
N VAL A 281 9.96 33.60 30.19
CA VAL A 281 8.81 32.69 30.15
C VAL A 281 8.39 32.39 28.71
N GLY A 282 8.35 33.41 27.84
CA GLY A 282 8.04 33.21 26.41
C GLY A 282 8.98 32.19 25.75
N ARG A 283 10.30 32.38 25.91
CA ARG A 283 11.28 31.43 25.36
C ARG A 283 11.12 29.99 25.91
N ARG A 284 10.67 29.84 27.16
CA ARG A 284 10.38 28.53 27.73
C ARG A 284 9.15 27.90 27.10
N LEU A 285 8.11 28.68 26.85
CA LEU A 285 6.88 28.21 26.17
C LEU A 285 7.18 27.81 24.73
N GLU A 286 8.02 28.57 24.02
CA GLU A 286 8.47 28.23 22.65
C GLU A 286 9.19 26.87 22.63
N ARG A 287 10.11 26.61 23.55
CA ARG A 287 10.80 25.30 23.66
C ARG A 287 9.82 24.19 24.03
N GLN A 288 8.87 24.44 24.93
CA GLN A 288 7.85 23.46 25.26
C GLN A 288 6.94 23.15 24.07
N ALA A 289 6.71 24.08 23.15
CA ALA A 289 5.98 23.84 21.91
C ALA A 289 6.73 22.90 20.95
N GLU A 290 8.06 23.00 20.91
CA GLU A 290 8.90 22.11 20.09
C GLU A 290 8.88 20.65 20.59
N ASP A 291 8.71 20.46 21.91
CA ASP A 291 8.67 19.13 22.56
C ASP A 291 7.26 18.53 22.66
N MET A 292 6.23 19.17 22.09
CA MET A 292 4.85 18.69 22.16
C MET A 292 4.64 17.44 21.33
N LEU A 293 3.75 16.57 21.85
CA LEU A 293 3.30 15.40 21.09
C LEU A 293 2.58 15.86 19.82
N GLU A 294 3.02 15.37 18.69
CA GLU A 294 2.30 15.56 17.43
C GLU A 294 0.98 14.80 17.47
N ILE A 295 -0.07 15.40 16.91
CA ILE A 295 -1.32 14.67 16.71
C ILE A 295 -1.01 13.60 15.65
N PRO A 296 -1.20 12.31 15.97
CA PRO A 296 -0.94 11.27 14.99
C PRO A 296 -1.83 11.48 13.77
N ILE A 297 -1.21 11.50 12.60
CA ILE A 297 -1.93 11.55 11.33
C ILE A 297 -2.47 10.15 11.09
N GLN A 298 -3.78 10.03 10.99
CA GLN A 298 -4.41 8.79 10.58
C GLN A 298 -4.17 8.60 9.09
N GLU A 299 -3.43 7.56 8.70
CA GLU A 299 -3.03 7.26 7.32
C GLU A 299 -4.23 7.08 6.36
N ASP A 300 -5.42 6.79 6.90
CA ASP A 300 -6.60 6.35 6.13
C ASP A 300 -7.42 7.48 5.47
N ALA A 301 -6.98 8.71 5.53
CA ALA A 301 -7.77 9.81 4.98
C ALA A 301 -7.03 10.59 3.89
N ILE A 302 -6.81 9.98 2.74
CA ILE A 302 -6.68 10.77 1.51
C ILE A 302 -8.07 11.37 1.24
N LEU A 303 -8.36 12.50 1.90
CA LEU A 303 -9.55 13.29 1.63
C LEU A 303 -9.36 14.03 0.30
N VAL A 304 -9.37 13.30 -0.80
CA VAL A 304 -9.47 13.90 -2.12
C VAL A 304 -10.90 14.43 -2.25
N LYS A 305 -11.06 15.72 -1.99
CA LYS A 305 -12.27 16.44 -2.39
C LYS A 305 -12.19 16.65 -3.89
N LEU A 306 -12.72 15.71 -4.65
CA LEU A 306 -12.94 15.92 -6.08
C LEU A 306 -14.09 16.92 -6.20
N PRO A 307 -13.86 18.16 -6.64
CA PRO A 307 -14.94 19.10 -6.89
C PRO A 307 -15.77 18.56 -8.04
N CYS A 308 -16.98 18.13 -7.75
CA CYS A 308 -17.97 17.81 -8.76
C CYS A 308 -18.98 18.98 -8.83
N PRO A 309 -18.69 20.03 -9.63
CA PRO A 309 -19.51 21.25 -9.63
C PRO A 309 -20.94 21.00 -10.14
N HIS A 310 -21.15 19.95 -10.92
CA HIS A 310 -22.46 19.59 -11.48
C HIS A 310 -22.67 18.08 -11.41
N PRO A 311 -23.20 17.54 -10.30
CA PRO A 311 -23.53 16.12 -10.22
C PRO A 311 -24.59 15.77 -11.28
N LEU A 312 -24.41 14.64 -11.93
CA LEU A 312 -25.39 14.13 -12.88
C LEU A 312 -26.74 13.90 -12.17
N PRO A 313 -27.87 14.20 -12.82
CA PRO A 313 -29.17 13.85 -12.27
C PRO A 313 -29.27 12.35 -12.00
N ALA A 314 -29.80 11.96 -10.84
CA ALA A 314 -29.95 10.55 -10.46
C ALA A 314 -30.86 9.76 -11.43
N SER A 315 -31.78 10.45 -12.11
CA SER A 315 -32.69 9.87 -13.09
C SER A 315 -32.07 9.70 -14.49
N LYS A 316 -30.86 10.26 -14.74
CA LYS A 316 -30.25 10.21 -16.06
C LYS A 316 -29.66 8.82 -16.33
N TRP A 317 -30.13 8.16 -17.38
CA TRP A 317 -29.55 6.90 -17.83
C TRP A 317 -28.16 7.10 -18.45
N LEU A 318 -27.20 6.36 -17.96
CA LEU A 318 -25.85 6.31 -18.50
C LEU A 318 -25.68 5.10 -19.43
N VAL A 319 -26.15 3.94 -19.01
CA VAL A 319 -26.19 2.72 -19.80
C VAL A 319 -27.55 2.07 -19.58
N ASN A 320 -28.17 1.59 -20.64
CA ASN A 320 -29.42 0.85 -20.56
C ASN A 320 -29.43 -0.18 -21.71
N GLU A 321 -28.79 -1.31 -21.47
CA GLU A 321 -28.62 -2.39 -22.43
C GLU A 321 -29.14 -3.68 -21.82
N PRO A 322 -30.35 -4.12 -22.17
CA PRO A 322 -30.84 -5.44 -21.80
C PRO A 322 -30.12 -6.51 -22.64
N ASP A 323 -29.89 -7.66 -22.07
CA ASP A 323 -29.33 -8.84 -22.74
C ASP A 323 -27.95 -8.61 -23.40
N TYR A 324 -27.14 -7.73 -22.82
CA TYR A 324 -25.80 -7.45 -23.34
C TYR A 324 -24.83 -8.60 -23.10
N VAL A 325 -24.09 -9.01 -24.13
CA VAL A 325 -23.05 -10.06 -24.04
C VAL A 325 -21.68 -9.42 -24.28
N VAL A 326 -20.81 -9.50 -23.30
CA VAL A 326 -19.41 -9.06 -23.45
C VAL A 326 -18.70 -9.97 -24.44
N ARG A 327 -18.15 -9.38 -25.50
CA ARG A 327 -17.40 -10.10 -26.53
C ARG A 327 -16.00 -9.55 -26.70
N LEU A 328 -15.05 -10.45 -26.95
CA LEU A 328 -13.68 -10.12 -27.31
C LEU A 328 -13.30 -10.94 -28.53
N GLU A 329 -12.89 -10.30 -29.61
CA GLU A 329 -12.48 -10.94 -30.89
C GLU A 329 -13.50 -12.00 -31.39
N GLY A 330 -14.78 -11.69 -31.25
CA GLY A 330 -15.88 -12.56 -31.69
C GLY A 330 -16.27 -13.67 -30.70
N ARG A 331 -15.50 -13.89 -29.63
CA ARG A 331 -15.82 -14.85 -28.57
C ARG A 331 -16.70 -14.20 -27.50
N SER A 332 -17.78 -14.85 -27.11
CA SER A 332 -18.62 -14.43 -25.98
C SER A 332 -17.91 -14.78 -24.67
N LEU A 333 -17.71 -13.77 -23.80
CA LEU A 333 -17.08 -13.93 -22.49
C LEU A 333 -18.10 -14.12 -21.37
N THR A 334 -19.32 -13.57 -21.53
CA THR A 334 -20.38 -13.64 -20.53
C THR A 334 -21.64 -14.25 -21.11
N GLN A 335 -22.51 -14.72 -20.23
CA GLN A 335 -23.93 -14.86 -20.55
C GLN A 335 -24.56 -13.48 -20.73
N PRO A 336 -25.80 -13.38 -21.27
CA PRO A 336 -26.51 -12.09 -21.36
C PRO A 336 -26.61 -11.41 -19.99
N LEU A 337 -26.26 -10.13 -19.94
CA LEU A 337 -26.27 -9.29 -18.74
C LEU A 337 -27.19 -8.10 -18.98
N THR A 338 -28.01 -7.74 -18.01
CA THR A 338 -28.78 -6.49 -18.04
C THR A 338 -27.94 -5.38 -17.42
N LEU A 339 -27.61 -4.36 -18.20
CA LEU A 339 -26.83 -3.21 -17.77
C LEU A 339 -27.75 -1.99 -17.65
N GLU A 340 -28.15 -1.67 -16.44
CA GLU A 340 -28.99 -0.51 -16.12
C GLU A 340 -28.24 0.42 -15.17
N TRP A 341 -27.53 1.43 -15.72
CA TRP A 341 -26.73 2.36 -14.94
C TRP A 341 -27.28 3.78 -15.04
N ARG A 342 -27.44 4.42 -13.89
CA ARG A 342 -27.96 5.79 -13.78
C ARG A 342 -26.93 6.73 -13.19
N GLY A 343 -27.19 8.03 -13.33
CA GLY A 343 -26.37 9.07 -12.71
C GLY A 343 -26.33 8.91 -11.17
N GLN A 344 -25.20 9.21 -10.54
CA GLN A 344 -24.92 9.12 -9.09
C GLN A 344 -24.84 7.69 -8.52
N GLU A 345 -25.08 6.64 -9.30
CA GLU A 345 -24.89 5.26 -8.84
C GLU A 345 -23.41 4.92 -8.71
N LYS A 346 -23.08 4.12 -7.71
CA LYS A 346 -21.76 3.51 -7.50
C LYS A 346 -21.89 2.03 -7.80
N ILE A 347 -21.28 1.58 -8.89
CA ILE A 347 -21.45 0.22 -9.40
C ILE A 347 -20.15 -0.54 -9.24
N GLY A 348 -20.19 -1.67 -8.55
CA GLY A 348 -19.09 -2.62 -8.41
C GLY A 348 -19.24 -3.77 -9.38
N LEU A 349 -18.22 -4.06 -10.21
CA LEU A 349 -18.16 -5.24 -11.06
C LEU A 349 -17.40 -6.36 -10.35
N VAL A 350 -18.10 -7.44 -9.99
CA VAL A 350 -17.55 -8.59 -9.28
C VAL A 350 -17.69 -9.83 -10.14
N GLY A 351 -16.71 -10.72 -10.09
CA GLY A 351 -16.74 -11.99 -10.82
C GLY A 351 -15.35 -12.61 -10.95
N PRO A 352 -15.26 -13.85 -11.43
CA PRO A 352 -14.00 -14.57 -11.62
C PRO A 352 -13.03 -13.84 -12.55
N ASN A 353 -11.74 -14.18 -12.46
CA ASN A 353 -10.75 -13.66 -13.40
C ASN A 353 -11.02 -14.21 -14.81
N GLY A 354 -10.73 -13.39 -15.81
CA GLY A 354 -10.97 -13.76 -17.22
C GLY A 354 -12.42 -13.62 -17.71
N VAL A 355 -13.42 -13.37 -16.83
CA VAL A 355 -14.84 -13.27 -17.22
C VAL A 355 -15.19 -12.03 -18.06
N GLY A 356 -14.24 -11.11 -18.29
CA GLY A 356 -14.46 -9.94 -19.13
C GLY A 356 -14.80 -8.64 -18.38
N LYS A 357 -14.55 -8.53 -17.08
CA LYS A 357 -14.79 -7.29 -16.30
C LYS A 357 -14.11 -6.06 -16.91
N SER A 358 -12.82 -6.15 -17.16
CA SER A 358 -12.04 -5.04 -17.77
C SER A 358 -12.45 -4.77 -19.20
N THR A 359 -12.86 -5.79 -19.97
CA THR A 359 -13.39 -5.66 -21.31
C THR A 359 -14.72 -4.90 -21.31
N LEU A 360 -15.63 -5.23 -20.38
CA LEU A 360 -16.88 -4.52 -20.19
C LEU A 360 -16.64 -3.05 -19.84
N LEU A 361 -15.74 -2.78 -18.88
CA LEU A 361 -15.42 -1.39 -18.51
C LEU A 361 -14.87 -0.58 -19.70
N LYS A 362 -14.01 -1.17 -20.52
CA LYS A 362 -13.50 -0.50 -21.76
C LYS A 362 -14.63 -0.23 -22.74
N GLN A 363 -15.54 -1.17 -22.97
CA GLN A 363 -16.71 -1.00 -23.84
C GLN A 363 -17.65 0.09 -23.32
N VAL A 364 -17.92 0.11 -22.02
CA VAL A 364 -18.74 1.17 -21.40
C VAL A 364 -18.04 2.53 -21.49
N ARG A 365 -16.72 2.59 -21.26
CA ARG A 365 -15.95 3.82 -21.47
C ARG A 365 -16.16 4.34 -22.88
N ASP A 366 -15.99 3.48 -23.88
CA ASP A 366 -16.12 3.88 -25.29
C ASP A 366 -17.53 4.37 -25.62
N TRP A 367 -18.59 3.77 -25.07
CA TRP A 367 -19.96 4.27 -25.20
C TRP A 367 -20.22 5.63 -24.55
N LEU A 368 -19.49 5.93 -23.47
CA LEU A 368 -19.69 7.16 -22.71
C LEU A 368 -18.79 8.31 -23.18
N THR A 369 -17.66 8.01 -23.85
CA THR A 369 -16.67 9.01 -24.27
C THR A 369 -17.26 10.06 -25.21
N ASP A 370 -18.12 9.66 -26.16
CA ASP A 370 -18.66 10.55 -27.17
C ASP A 370 -20.01 11.18 -26.77
N ARG A 371 -20.46 11.00 -25.52
CA ARG A 371 -21.77 11.56 -25.10
C ARG A 371 -21.67 13.03 -24.76
N PRO A 372 -22.44 13.90 -25.41
CA PRO A 372 -22.42 15.34 -25.14
C PRO A 372 -22.89 15.65 -23.70
N GLY A 373 -22.17 16.53 -23.04
CA GLY A 373 -22.48 16.94 -21.66
C GLY A 373 -22.12 15.92 -20.59
N LEU A 374 -21.27 14.92 -20.90
CA LEU A 374 -20.70 13.99 -19.95
C LEU A 374 -19.17 14.19 -19.90
N ARG A 375 -18.63 14.45 -18.70
CA ARG A 375 -17.18 14.40 -18.46
C ARG A 375 -16.83 13.04 -17.90
N LEU A 376 -16.03 12.28 -18.63
CA LEU A 376 -15.62 10.92 -18.26
C LEU A 376 -14.16 10.91 -17.81
N GLY A 377 -13.91 10.48 -16.57
CA GLY A 377 -12.57 10.11 -16.10
C GLY A 377 -12.38 8.60 -16.20
N TYR A 378 -11.29 8.16 -16.78
CA TYR A 378 -10.92 6.74 -16.87
C TYR A 378 -9.56 6.51 -16.20
N MET A 379 -9.52 5.59 -15.25
CA MET A 379 -8.33 5.20 -14.51
C MET A 379 -8.02 3.72 -14.81
N PRO A 380 -7.04 3.43 -15.66
CA PRO A 380 -6.67 2.06 -16.00
C PRO A 380 -5.89 1.38 -14.87
N GLN A 381 -5.85 0.07 -14.88
CA GLN A 381 -5.03 -0.72 -13.97
C GLN A 381 -3.52 -0.54 -14.26
N ASP A 382 -3.15 -0.43 -15.54
CA ASP A 382 -1.78 -0.12 -15.98
C ASP A 382 -1.71 1.31 -16.53
N TYR A 383 -1.13 2.20 -15.74
CA TYR A 383 -0.97 3.62 -16.08
C TYR A 383 0.00 3.86 -17.25
N ARG A 384 0.91 2.91 -17.54
CA ARG A 384 1.89 3.03 -18.64
C ARG A 384 1.23 3.18 -20.01
N GLN A 385 -0.04 2.75 -20.13
CA GLN A 385 -0.83 2.90 -21.36
C GLN A 385 -1.40 4.32 -21.55
N VAL A 386 -1.43 5.14 -20.51
CA VAL A 386 -2.06 6.46 -20.50
C VAL A 386 -1.06 7.57 -20.24
N LEU A 387 -0.06 7.31 -19.41
CA LEU A 387 0.96 8.30 -19.07
C LEU A 387 2.10 8.25 -20.11
N PRO A 388 2.48 9.39 -20.73
CA PRO A 388 3.65 9.49 -21.59
C PRO A 388 4.90 9.14 -20.78
N GLN A 389 5.76 8.27 -21.33
CA GLN A 389 6.97 7.83 -20.64
C GLN A 389 8.12 8.85 -20.73
N ASP A 390 7.99 9.82 -21.61
CA ASP A 390 8.97 10.87 -21.93
C ASP A 390 8.69 12.21 -21.22
N GLN A 391 7.60 12.31 -20.45
CA GLN A 391 7.23 13.50 -19.70
C GLN A 391 7.36 13.31 -18.19
N THR A 392 7.68 14.38 -17.48
CA THR A 392 7.61 14.36 -16.02
C THR A 392 6.14 14.48 -15.55
N PRO A 393 5.79 13.97 -14.34
CA PRO A 393 4.44 14.13 -13.79
C PRO A 393 3.99 15.60 -13.73
N LEU A 394 4.93 16.53 -13.54
CA LEU A 394 4.66 17.96 -13.45
C LEU A 394 4.30 18.54 -14.82
N ASP A 395 5.01 18.16 -15.87
CA ASP A 395 4.73 18.58 -17.24
C ASP A 395 3.36 18.07 -17.70
N PHE A 396 3.05 16.80 -17.40
CA PHE A 396 1.76 16.19 -17.71
C PHE A 396 0.59 16.92 -17.02
N LEU A 397 0.74 17.31 -15.76
CA LEU A 397 -0.28 18.06 -15.02
C LEU A 397 -0.43 19.50 -15.55
N GLN A 398 0.67 20.15 -15.96
CA GLN A 398 0.62 21.49 -16.53
C GLN A 398 -0.07 21.52 -17.89
N GLU A 399 0.15 20.52 -18.74
CA GLU A 399 -0.53 20.40 -20.03
C GLU A 399 -2.04 20.13 -19.88
N SER A 400 -2.42 19.29 -18.92
CA SER A 400 -3.84 19.00 -18.64
C SER A 400 -4.56 20.19 -17.97
N GLY A 401 -3.90 20.98 -17.12
CA GLY A 401 -4.46 22.18 -16.50
C GLY A 401 -4.67 23.36 -17.45
N SER A 402 -3.84 23.49 -18.48
CA SER A 402 -3.96 24.58 -19.45
C SER A 402 -5.16 24.44 -20.42
N GLN A 403 -5.78 23.26 -20.49
CA GLN A 403 -7.01 23.07 -21.28
C GLN A 403 -8.29 23.46 -20.51
N GLU A 404 -8.28 23.50 -19.18
CA GLU A 404 -9.45 23.90 -18.37
C GLU A 404 -9.61 25.43 -18.22
N GLU A 405 -8.57 26.23 -18.42
CA GLU A 405 -8.68 27.70 -18.39
C GLU A 405 -9.14 28.32 -19.73
N LYS A 406 -9.34 27.52 -20.76
CA LYS A 406 -9.76 27.99 -22.10
C LYS A 406 -11.18 27.61 -22.55
N THR A 407 -11.97 27.04 -21.63
CA THR A 407 -13.41 26.82 -21.82
C THR A 407 -14.19 27.34 -20.62
#